data_e1e7c7176a53772cf86339275a8e5efe
#
_entry.id   e1e7c7176a53772cf86339275a8e5efe
#
_cell.length_a   1.000
_cell.length_b   1.000
_cell.length_c   1.000
_cell.angle_alpha   90.00
_cell.angle_beta   90.00
_cell.angle_gamma   90.00
#
_symmetry.space_group_name_H-M   'P 1'
#
loop_
_entity.id
_entity.type
_entity.pdbx_description
1 polymer ?
#
loop_
_entity_poly.entity_id
_entity_poly.type
_entity_poly.pdbx_seq_one_letter_code
_entity_poly.pdbx_strand_id
1 'polypeptide(L)'
;MPWPEGEEIFSSGKIHYAGQAIGLILADSLELAVKALSLVKVTYKNKKPLVTKIRDGLKPQNSDRLVANFPMFWGMSPKNEKIGDTTKQEKRDDVVKIEGELELGSQYHFYMETLSSICIPKEDNQIQLYASTQWIDFTQNLVASALGIGVNQIDMQVSDRLCYYTLNINKVYNNNFSR
;
A
#
# COMPACT_ATOMS: atom_id res chain seq x y z
N MET A 1 -1.76 1.86 18.35
CA MET A 1 -2.38 2.77 17.36
C MET A 1 -3.26 1.93 16.46
N PRO A 2 -4.54 2.25 16.28
CA PRO A 2 -5.34 1.57 15.29
C PRO A 2 -4.88 2.02 13.92
N TRP A 3 -4.10 1.19 13.26
CA TRP A 3 -3.91 1.27 11.83
C TRP A 3 -5.27 1.02 11.16
N PRO A 4 -5.60 1.63 10.04
CA PRO A 4 -6.85 1.39 9.35
C PRO A 4 -7.02 -0.11 9.18
N GLU A 5 -8.19 -0.57 9.52
CA GLU A 5 -8.69 -1.94 9.57
C GLU A 5 -7.83 -2.91 8.78
N GLY A 6 -7.24 -3.86 9.48
CA GLY A 6 -6.02 -4.56 9.15
C GLY A 6 -5.95 -5.07 7.72
N GLU A 7 -4.93 -4.61 7.00
CA GLU A 7 -4.57 -5.27 5.75
C GLU A 7 -4.21 -6.72 6.07
N GLU A 8 -4.88 -7.65 5.43
CA GLU A 8 -4.60 -9.08 5.60
C GLU A 8 -3.20 -9.40 5.08
N ILE A 9 -2.41 -10.16 5.84
CA ILE A 9 -1.10 -10.66 5.39
C ILE A 9 -1.28 -11.53 4.16
N PHE A 10 -2.29 -12.42 4.20
CA PHE A 10 -2.74 -13.21 3.06
C PHE A 10 -4.23 -13.00 2.89
N SER A 11 -4.69 -12.92 1.65
CA SER A 11 -6.11 -12.75 1.36
C SER A 11 -6.94 -13.92 1.87
N SER A 12 -7.97 -13.64 2.66
CA SER A 12 -8.96 -14.63 3.13
C SER A 12 -9.98 -15.06 2.06
N GLY A 13 -9.82 -14.60 0.82
CA GLY A 13 -10.66 -14.99 -0.31
C GLY A 13 -11.15 -13.84 -1.18
N LYS A 14 -10.96 -12.58 -0.76
CA LYS A 14 -11.29 -11.40 -1.55
C LYS A 14 -10.02 -10.67 -1.97
N ILE A 15 -9.80 -10.59 -3.28
CA ILE A 15 -8.67 -9.85 -3.86
C ILE A 15 -9.10 -8.43 -4.16
N HIS A 16 -8.41 -7.46 -3.57
CA HIS A 16 -8.70 -6.05 -3.72
C HIS A 16 -7.84 -5.37 -4.78
N TYR A 17 -6.62 -5.86 -5.00
CA TYR A 17 -5.65 -5.25 -5.91
C TYR A 17 -4.68 -6.28 -6.48
N ALA A 18 -4.02 -5.94 -7.58
CA ALA A 18 -2.99 -6.78 -8.17
C ALA A 18 -1.74 -6.82 -7.27
N GLY A 19 -1.16 -8.01 -7.08
CA GLY A 19 -0.02 -8.20 -6.19
C GLY A 19 -0.38 -8.44 -4.72
N GLN A 20 -1.67 -8.48 -4.36
CA GLN A 20 -2.07 -8.89 -3.01
C GLN A 20 -1.64 -10.33 -2.74
N ALA A 21 -0.98 -10.56 -1.61
CA ALA A 21 -0.51 -11.86 -1.21
C ALA A 21 -1.69 -12.81 -0.93
N ILE A 22 -1.65 -14.01 -1.46
CA ILE A 22 -2.68 -15.06 -1.28
C ILE A 22 -2.17 -16.28 -0.51
N GLY A 23 -0.87 -16.40 -0.37
CA GLY A 23 -0.26 -17.51 0.35
C GLY A 23 1.25 -17.49 0.27
N LEU A 24 1.87 -18.43 0.95
CA LEU A 24 3.31 -18.61 1.00
C LEU A 24 3.64 -20.06 0.66
N ILE A 25 4.71 -20.27 -0.10
CA ILE A 25 5.27 -21.59 -0.37
C ILE A 25 6.54 -21.75 0.45
N LEU A 26 6.63 -22.85 1.18
CA LEU A 26 7.81 -23.27 1.93
C LEU A 26 8.41 -24.51 1.28
N ALA A 27 9.73 -24.51 1.14
CA ALA A 27 10.50 -25.62 0.60
C ALA A 27 11.92 -25.62 1.18
N ASP A 28 12.62 -26.75 1.06
CA ASP A 28 14.00 -26.91 1.55
C ASP A 28 15.01 -26.07 0.80
N SER A 29 14.65 -25.56 -0.39
CA SER A 29 15.47 -24.61 -1.13
C SER A 29 14.62 -23.61 -1.92
N LEU A 30 15.20 -22.45 -2.18
CA LEU A 30 14.57 -21.41 -3.01
C LEU A 30 14.20 -21.93 -4.39
N GLU A 31 15.08 -22.74 -5.00
CA GLU A 31 14.85 -23.33 -6.31
C GLU A 31 13.59 -24.20 -6.35
N LEU A 32 13.41 -25.04 -5.32
CA LEU A 32 12.22 -25.87 -5.16
C LEU A 32 10.97 -25.02 -4.92
N ALA A 33 11.07 -23.97 -4.11
CA ALA A 33 9.96 -23.05 -3.88
C ALA A 33 9.50 -22.36 -5.17
N VAL A 34 10.45 -21.88 -5.99
CA VAL A 34 10.15 -21.25 -7.28
C VAL A 34 9.52 -22.24 -8.26
N LYS A 35 10.04 -23.48 -8.32
CA LYS A 35 9.42 -24.56 -9.12
C LYS A 35 7.99 -24.85 -8.65
N ALA A 36 7.79 -24.96 -7.36
CA ALA A 36 6.46 -25.20 -6.77
C ALA A 36 5.50 -24.03 -7.07
N LEU A 37 5.97 -22.79 -7.04
CA LEU A 37 5.19 -21.62 -7.37
C LEU A 37 4.61 -21.68 -8.79
N SER A 38 5.37 -22.19 -9.76
CA SER A 38 4.92 -22.34 -11.15
C SER A 38 3.78 -23.36 -11.32
N LEU A 39 3.61 -24.25 -10.34
CA LEU A 39 2.55 -25.28 -10.34
C LEU A 39 1.27 -24.78 -9.65
N VAL A 40 1.31 -23.65 -8.95
CA VAL A 40 0.12 -23.10 -8.27
C VAL A 40 -0.87 -22.58 -9.29
N LYS A 41 -2.07 -23.10 -9.25
CA LYS A 41 -3.19 -22.66 -10.08
C LYS A 41 -4.17 -21.84 -9.26
N VAL A 42 -4.26 -20.55 -9.57
CA VAL A 42 -5.21 -19.64 -8.93
C VAL A 42 -6.45 -19.48 -9.80
N THR A 43 -7.63 -19.73 -9.22
CA THR A 43 -8.91 -19.58 -9.92
C THR A 43 -9.69 -18.44 -9.28
N TYR A 44 -10.05 -17.44 -10.07
CA TYR A 44 -10.85 -16.30 -9.64
C TYR A 44 -12.31 -16.47 -10.03
N LYS A 45 -13.20 -16.28 -9.04
CA LYS A 45 -14.66 -16.23 -9.23
C LYS A 45 -15.17 -14.81 -9.04
N ASN A 46 -16.36 -14.52 -9.55
CA ASN A 46 -17.04 -13.22 -9.33
C ASN A 46 -16.19 -11.99 -9.69
N LYS A 47 -15.47 -12.07 -10.80
CA LYS A 47 -14.63 -10.97 -11.27
C LYS A 47 -15.47 -9.72 -11.54
N LYS A 48 -15.12 -8.60 -10.92
CA LYS A 48 -15.68 -7.28 -11.23
C LYS A 48 -14.82 -6.57 -12.27
N PRO A 49 -15.40 -5.68 -13.10
CA PRO A 49 -14.62 -4.84 -14.00
C PRO A 49 -13.52 -4.07 -13.26
N LEU A 50 -12.36 -3.94 -13.88
CA LEU A 50 -11.27 -3.18 -13.30
C LEU A 50 -11.57 -1.68 -13.35
N VAL A 51 -11.21 -0.97 -12.28
CA VAL A 51 -11.27 0.48 -12.21
C VAL A 51 -9.84 0.98 -12.06
N THR A 52 -9.26 1.45 -13.16
CA THR A 52 -7.86 1.87 -13.23
C THR A 52 -7.69 3.38 -13.36
N LYS A 53 -8.76 4.10 -13.72
CA LYS A 53 -8.73 5.56 -13.87
C LYS A 53 -9.46 6.24 -12.72
N ILE A 54 -8.92 7.37 -12.26
CA ILE A 54 -9.54 8.17 -11.19
C ILE A 54 -10.97 8.58 -11.57
N ARG A 55 -11.21 8.99 -12.81
CA ARG A 55 -12.56 9.33 -13.31
C ARG A 55 -13.55 8.19 -13.15
N ASP A 56 -13.11 6.97 -13.43
CA ASP A 56 -13.97 5.81 -13.29
C ASP A 56 -14.20 5.46 -11.82
N GLY A 57 -13.20 5.68 -10.96
CA GLY A 57 -13.32 5.54 -9.52
C GLY A 57 -14.33 6.50 -8.89
N LEU A 58 -14.43 7.72 -9.41
CA LEU A 58 -15.36 8.74 -8.92
C LEU A 58 -16.82 8.51 -9.33
N LYS A 59 -17.10 7.57 -10.23
CA LYS A 59 -18.47 7.23 -10.62
C LYS A 59 -19.25 6.61 -9.45
N PRO A 60 -20.53 6.94 -9.25
CA PRO A 60 -21.32 6.45 -8.11
C PRO A 60 -21.33 4.93 -7.95
N GLN A 61 -21.32 4.19 -9.05
CA GLN A 61 -21.29 2.72 -9.05
C GLN A 61 -19.98 2.11 -8.52
N ASN A 62 -18.93 2.92 -8.38
CA ASN A 62 -17.63 2.51 -7.88
C ASN A 62 -17.29 3.11 -6.52
N SER A 63 -18.26 3.69 -5.83
CA SER A 63 -18.08 4.34 -4.53
C SER A 63 -17.52 3.40 -3.46
N ASP A 64 -17.83 2.10 -3.57
CA ASP A 64 -17.30 1.05 -2.69
C ASP A 64 -15.79 0.81 -2.85
N ARG A 65 -15.19 1.38 -3.88
CA ARG A 65 -13.76 1.27 -4.19
C ARG A 65 -12.97 2.52 -3.83
N LEU A 66 -13.63 3.58 -3.41
CA LEU A 66 -12.98 4.79 -2.96
C LEU A 66 -12.54 4.61 -1.51
N VAL A 67 -11.28 4.88 -1.24
CA VAL A 67 -10.78 5.02 0.13
C VAL A 67 -11.16 6.42 0.59
N ALA A 68 -12.40 6.57 1.08
CA ALA A 68 -12.94 7.86 1.49
C ALA A 68 -12.33 8.37 2.81
N ASN A 69 -11.83 7.46 3.64
CA ASN A 69 -11.30 7.78 4.95
C ASN A 69 -9.79 7.52 4.96
N PHE A 70 -9.02 8.49 4.56
CA PHE A 70 -7.61 8.50 4.89
C PHE A 70 -7.51 8.67 6.42
N PRO A 71 -7.01 7.67 7.16
CA PRO A 71 -6.85 7.84 8.59
C PRO A 71 -5.90 9.00 8.79
N MET A 72 -6.36 9.92 9.59
CA MET A 72 -5.69 11.14 9.91
C MET A 72 -4.38 10.86 10.64
N PHE A 73 -3.33 10.67 9.89
CA PHE A 73 -1.98 10.67 10.42
C PHE A 73 -1.66 12.12 10.84
N TRP A 74 -1.29 12.32 12.08
CA TRP A 74 -0.81 13.60 12.61
C TRP A 74 -1.87 14.69 12.82
N GLY A 75 -3.12 14.36 12.99
CA GLY A 75 -4.16 15.36 13.28
C GLY A 75 -4.48 16.32 12.13
N MET A 76 -3.97 16.07 10.94
CA MET A 76 -4.26 16.89 9.76
C MET A 76 -5.53 16.40 9.07
N SER A 77 -6.66 17.01 9.39
CA SER A 77 -7.85 16.91 8.54
C SER A 77 -7.58 17.62 7.22
N PRO A 78 -7.83 17.01 6.07
CA PRO A 78 -7.89 17.77 4.84
C PRO A 78 -8.99 18.83 4.99
N LYS A 79 -8.59 20.06 5.16
CA LYS A 79 -9.52 21.20 5.16
C LYS A 79 -9.83 21.52 3.71
N ASN A 80 -11.09 21.44 3.35
CA ASN A 80 -11.56 22.03 2.10
C ASN A 80 -11.55 23.55 2.28
N GLU A 81 -10.46 24.18 1.93
CA GLU A 81 -10.34 25.61 1.99
C GLU A 81 -10.64 26.20 0.60
N LYS A 82 -11.66 27.04 0.54
CA LYS A 82 -12.02 27.77 -0.68
C LYS A 82 -11.52 29.20 -0.57
N ILE A 83 -10.47 29.53 -1.33
CA ILE A 83 -9.92 30.88 -1.39
C ILE A 83 -10.31 31.49 -2.73
N GLY A 84 -11.04 32.60 -2.66
CA GLY A 84 -11.51 33.34 -3.85
C GLY A 84 -12.85 32.83 -4.42
N ASP A 85 -13.32 33.52 -5.44
CA ASP A 85 -14.57 33.23 -6.15
C ASP A 85 -14.38 33.34 -7.65
N THR A 86 -14.15 32.23 -8.30
CA THR A 86 -13.94 32.19 -9.76
C THR A 86 -15.21 32.49 -10.54
N THR A 87 -16.39 32.21 -9.98
CA THR A 87 -17.67 32.41 -10.68
C THR A 87 -18.02 33.86 -10.87
N LYS A 88 -17.53 34.75 -9.99
CA LYS A 88 -17.64 36.21 -10.20
C LYS A 88 -16.72 36.71 -11.28
N GLN A 89 -15.53 36.13 -11.40
CA GLN A 89 -14.55 36.53 -12.40
C GLN A 89 -14.95 36.06 -13.80
N GLU A 90 -15.53 34.88 -13.94
CA GLU A 90 -16.02 34.36 -15.22
C GLU A 90 -17.11 35.21 -15.90
N LYS A 91 -17.80 36.07 -15.12
CA LYS A 91 -18.86 36.98 -15.61
C LYS A 91 -18.35 38.34 -16.10
N ARG A 92 -17.05 38.55 -16.05
CA ARG A 92 -16.45 39.81 -16.47
C ARG A 92 -16.14 39.79 -17.97
N ASP A 93 -16.45 40.82 -18.67
CA ASP A 93 -16.25 40.95 -20.14
C ASP A 93 -14.76 41.06 -20.53
N ASP A 94 -13.89 41.40 -19.58
CA ASP A 94 -12.45 41.54 -19.76
C ASP A 94 -11.65 40.27 -19.47
N VAL A 95 -12.33 39.14 -19.20
CA VAL A 95 -11.71 37.88 -18.88
C VAL A 95 -11.82 36.88 -20.02
N VAL A 96 -10.70 36.33 -20.44
CA VAL A 96 -10.64 35.22 -21.40
C VAL A 96 -10.57 33.92 -20.65
N LYS A 97 -11.56 33.06 -20.87
CA LYS A 97 -11.58 31.70 -20.29
C LYS A 97 -10.85 30.73 -21.22
N ILE A 98 -9.82 30.11 -20.70
CA ILE A 98 -9.10 29.02 -21.38
C ILE A 98 -9.39 27.72 -20.64
N GLU A 99 -9.89 26.75 -21.36
CA GLU A 99 -10.14 25.41 -20.83
C GLU A 99 -9.17 24.42 -21.46
N GLY A 100 -8.66 23.49 -20.65
CA GLY A 100 -7.77 22.43 -21.08
C GLY A 100 -7.88 21.23 -20.19
N GLU A 101 -7.42 20.10 -20.70
CA GLU A 101 -7.38 18.84 -19.96
C GLU A 101 -5.99 18.26 -20.04
N LEU A 102 -5.44 17.83 -18.89
CA LEU A 102 -4.19 17.11 -18.79
C LEU A 102 -4.44 15.79 -18.04
N GLU A 103 -4.20 14.66 -18.71
CA GLU A 103 -4.26 13.34 -18.11
C GLU A 103 -2.84 12.83 -17.87
N LEU A 104 -2.48 12.62 -16.61
CA LEU A 104 -1.22 11.99 -16.21
C LEU A 104 -1.50 10.57 -15.74
N GLY A 105 -0.78 9.60 -16.28
CA GLY A 105 -0.84 8.21 -15.84
C GLY A 105 -0.22 8.02 -14.45
N SER A 106 -0.56 6.90 -13.83
CA SER A 106 0.09 6.50 -12.58
C SER A 106 1.58 6.25 -12.79
N GLN A 107 2.39 6.67 -11.83
CA GLN A 107 3.82 6.38 -11.81
C GLN A 107 4.10 5.13 -11.00
N TYR A 108 5.01 4.32 -11.50
CA TYR A 108 5.57 3.18 -10.79
C TYR A 108 6.73 3.65 -9.92
N HIS A 109 6.81 3.20 -8.67
CA HIS A 109 7.85 3.65 -7.74
C HIS A 109 9.26 3.30 -8.20
N PHE A 110 9.44 2.09 -8.71
CA PHE A 110 10.68 1.59 -9.29
C PHE A 110 11.90 1.89 -8.43
N TYR A 111 11.94 1.34 -7.21
CA TYR A 111 13.03 1.55 -6.27
C TYR A 111 14.36 1.05 -6.82
N MET A 112 15.43 1.82 -6.63
CA MET A 112 16.80 1.34 -6.87
C MET A 112 17.18 0.28 -5.82
N GLU A 113 16.74 0.47 -4.58
CA GLU A 113 16.95 -0.46 -3.47
C GLU A 113 15.64 -1.17 -3.19
N THR A 114 15.59 -2.44 -3.55
CA THR A 114 14.40 -3.27 -3.37
C THR A 114 14.14 -3.59 -1.90
N LEU A 115 12.86 -3.69 -1.54
CA LEU A 115 12.48 -4.07 -0.19
C LEU A 115 12.91 -5.52 0.09
N SER A 116 13.64 -5.70 1.17
CA SER A 116 14.10 -7.01 1.63
C SER A 116 14.00 -7.12 3.13
N SER A 117 13.89 -8.35 3.62
CA SER A 117 13.92 -8.64 5.04
C SER A 117 14.57 -10.00 5.29
N ILE A 118 15.27 -10.11 6.41
CA ILE A 118 15.85 -11.37 6.91
C ILE A 118 15.37 -11.53 8.35
N CYS A 119 14.79 -12.68 8.66
CA CYS A 119 14.35 -13.04 9.99
C CYS A 119 15.18 -14.24 10.48
N ILE A 120 15.85 -14.08 11.61
CA ILE A 120 16.69 -15.10 12.21
C ILE A 120 16.10 -15.45 13.59
N PRO A 121 15.57 -16.66 13.76
CA PRO A 121 15.16 -17.16 15.07
C PRO A 121 16.34 -17.22 16.03
N LYS A 122 16.11 -16.83 17.27
CA LYS A 122 17.06 -16.90 18.38
C LYS A 122 16.49 -17.79 19.47
N GLU A 123 17.27 -18.02 20.52
CA GLU A 123 16.80 -18.69 21.74
C GLU A 123 15.67 -17.88 22.41
N ASP A 124 14.94 -18.50 23.32
CA ASP A 124 13.85 -17.92 24.11
C ASP A 124 12.73 -17.23 23.28
N ASN A 125 12.41 -17.79 22.11
CA ASN A 125 11.42 -17.23 21.18
C ASN A 125 11.74 -15.81 20.72
N GLN A 126 12.99 -15.41 20.77
CA GLN A 126 13.44 -14.15 20.24
C GLN A 126 13.69 -14.23 18.73
N ILE A 127 13.58 -13.10 18.07
CA ILE A 127 13.78 -12.96 16.63
C ILE A 127 14.70 -11.77 16.38
N GLN A 128 15.73 -12.00 15.57
CA GLN A 128 16.50 -10.92 14.98
C GLN A 128 15.97 -10.63 13.59
N LEU A 129 15.51 -9.40 13.38
CA LEU A 129 14.88 -8.96 12.14
C LEU A 129 15.72 -7.85 11.49
N TYR A 130 16.20 -8.14 10.29
CA TYR A 130 16.77 -7.11 9.40
C TYR A 130 15.71 -6.74 8.39
N ALA A 131 15.37 -5.47 8.27
CA ALA A 131 14.34 -5.03 7.34
C ALA A 131 14.66 -3.68 6.70
N SER A 132 14.26 -3.54 5.43
CA SER A 132 14.27 -2.26 4.74
C SER A 132 13.05 -1.45 5.18
N THR A 133 13.21 -0.58 6.17
CA THR A 133 12.12 0.26 6.66
C THR A 133 12.65 1.58 7.18
N GLN A 134 11.83 2.62 7.07
CA GLN A 134 12.11 3.93 7.68
C GLN A 134 11.39 4.10 9.02
N TRP A 135 10.52 3.16 9.38
CA TRP A 135 9.73 3.24 10.59
C TRP A 135 9.92 1.97 11.44
N ILE A 136 10.99 2.00 12.20
CA ILE A 136 11.52 0.83 12.94
C ILE A 136 10.51 0.33 13.97
N ASP A 137 10.07 1.21 14.87
CA ASP A 137 9.14 0.88 15.95
C ASP A 137 7.79 0.41 15.43
N PHE A 138 7.28 1.02 14.38
CA PHE A 138 6.05 0.59 13.73
C PHE A 138 6.17 -0.80 13.11
N THR A 139 7.26 -1.06 12.37
CA THR A 139 7.52 -2.37 11.77
C THR A 139 7.67 -3.46 12.83
N GLN A 140 8.39 -3.16 13.93
CA GLN A 140 8.56 -4.07 15.06
C GLN A 140 7.21 -4.43 15.69
N ASN A 141 6.35 -3.44 15.93
CA ASN A 141 5.00 -3.65 16.48
C ASN A 141 4.12 -4.48 15.53
N LEU A 142 4.17 -4.23 14.22
CA LEU A 142 3.42 -5.01 13.23
C LEU A 142 3.84 -6.47 13.20
N VAL A 143 5.15 -6.72 13.21
CA VAL A 143 5.68 -8.10 13.21
C VAL A 143 5.32 -8.81 14.51
N ALA A 144 5.46 -8.15 15.65
CA ALA A 144 5.05 -8.71 16.94
C ALA A 144 3.58 -9.09 16.96
N SER A 145 2.72 -8.20 16.47
CA SER A 145 1.28 -8.45 16.36
C SER A 145 0.97 -9.61 15.42
N ALA A 146 1.64 -9.68 14.27
CA ALA A 146 1.43 -10.74 13.28
C ALA A 146 1.84 -12.13 13.79
N LEU A 147 2.90 -12.19 14.59
CA LEU A 147 3.43 -13.43 15.16
C LEU A 147 2.81 -13.79 16.53
N GLY A 148 2.08 -12.87 17.15
CA GLY A 148 1.51 -13.06 18.49
C GLY A 148 2.55 -13.13 19.60
N ILE A 149 3.69 -12.42 19.44
CA ILE A 149 4.80 -12.37 20.41
C ILE A 149 4.95 -10.96 20.98
N GLY A 150 5.72 -10.85 22.06
CA GLY A 150 6.04 -9.54 22.66
C GLY A 150 6.97 -8.71 21.76
N VAL A 151 6.76 -7.41 21.73
CA VAL A 151 7.60 -6.47 20.96
C VAL A 151 9.07 -6.56 21.40
N ASN A 152 9.30 -6.78 22.69
CA ASN A 152 10.62 -6.96 23.29
C ASN A 152 11.35 -8.25 22.86
N GLN A 153 10.64 -9.19 22.22
CA GLN A 153 11.23 -10.41 21.66
C GLN A 153 11.79 -10.20 20.24
N ILE A 154 11.62 -9.01 19.67
CA ILE A 154 12.11 -8.69 18.34
C ILE A 154 13.28 -7.70 18.44
N ASP A 155 14.47 -8.18 18.13
CA ASP A 155 15.66 -7.34 17.93
C ASP A 155 15.66 -6.87 16.46
N MET A 156 15.37 -5.59 16.24
CA MET A 156 15.23 -5.06 14.90
C MET A 156 16.44 -4.25 14.50
N GLN A 157 16.98 -4.58 13.34
CA GLN A 157 18.10 -3.89 12.73
C GLN A 157 17.72 -3.38 11.34
N VAL A 158 18.13 -2.15 11.06
CA VAL A 158 17.87 -1.50 9.76
C VAL A 158 19.21 -1.24 9.09
N SER A 159 19.32 -1.57 7.82
CA SER A 159 20.51 -1.24 7.03
C SER A 159 20.55 0.26 6.73
N ASP A 160 21.73 0.86 6.81
CA ASP A 160 21.96 2.28 6.51
C ASP A 160 21.71 2.66 5.03
N ARG A 161 21.49 1.66 4.18
CA ARG A 161 21.20 1.85 2.76
C ARG A 161 19.70 1.73 2.49
N LEU A 162 18.93 2.67 3.04
CA LEU A 162 17.50 2.73 2.81
C LEU A 162 17.16 3.78 1.78
N CYS A 163 16.43 3.38 0.75
CA CYS A 163 15.80 4.32 -0.14
C CYS A 163 14.80 5.18 0.65
N TYR A 164 15.05 6.47 0.75
CA TYR A 164 14.33 7.43 1.58
C TYR A 164 12.83 7.56 1.28
N TYR A 165 12.35 6.91 0.22
CA TYR A 165 10.97 7.03 -0.29
C TYR A 165 10.08 5.83 -0.01
N THR A 166 10.53 4.86 0.77
CA THR A 166 9.75 3.66 1.08
C THR A 166 8.87 3.80 2.32
N LEU A 167 8.09 4.83 2.40
CA LEU A 167 6.96 4.81 3.31
C LEU A 167 5.94 3.80 2.79
N ASN A 168 5.55 2.83 3.63
CA ASN A 168 4.45 1.89 3.36
C ASN A 168 3.11 2.56 3.01
N ILE A 169 3.00 3.87 3.14
CA ILE A 169 1.89 4.71 2.65
C ILE A 169 1.62 4.46 1.16
N ASN A 170 2.64 4.11 0.39
CA ASN A 170 2.51 3.87 -1.03
C ASN A 170 1.69 2.63 -1.41
N LYS A 171 1.55 1.68 -0.51
CA LYS A 171 0.73 0.50 -0.74
C LYS A 171 -0.76 0.86 -0.84
N VAL A 172 -1.19 1.87 -0.10
CA VAL A 172 -2.59 2.35 -0.14
C VAL A 172 -2.91 3.06 -1.45
N TYR A 173 -1.94 3.77 -2.04
CA TYR A 173 -2.15 4.48 -3.31
C TYR A 173 -2.01 3.59 -4.54
N ASN A 174 -1.15 2.57 -4.51
CA ASN A 174 -0.98 1.64 -5.63
C ASN A 174 -2.11 0.62 -5.77
N ASN A 175 -2.91 0.41 -4.76
CA ASN A 175 -4.01 -0.54 -4.78
C ASN A 175 -5.11 -0.18 -5.79
N ASN A 176 -5.14 1.06 -6.28
CA ASN A 176 -6.11 1.49 -7.28
C ASN A 176 -5.55 1.52 -8.71
N PHE A 177 -4.25 1.27 -8.92
CA PHE A 177 -3.58 1.53 -10.20
C PHE A 177 -2.76 0.38 -10.76
N SER A 178 -2.78 -0.82 -10.21
CA SER A 178 -2.08 -1.95 -10.84
C SER A 178 -2.99 -2.73 -11.79
N ARG A 179 -2.44 -3.01 -12.94
CA ARG A 179 -2.96 -3.67 -14.14
C ARG A 179 -3.78 -4.95 -13.89
#